data_b54bf6ed7de687f70b69dc5f0594d944
#
_entry.id   b54bf6ed7de687f70b69dc5f0594d944
#
_cell.length_a   1.000
_cell.length_b   1.000
_cell.length_c   1.000
_cell.angle_alpha   90.00
_cell.angle_beta   90.00
_cell.angle_gamma   90.00
#
_symmetry.space_group_name_H-M   'P 1'
#
loop_
_entity.id
_entity.type
_entity.pdbx_description
1 polymer ?
#
loop_
_entity_poly.entity_id
_entity_poly.type
_entity_poly.pdbx_seq_one_letter_code
_entity_poly.pdbx_strand_id
1 'polypeptide(L)'
;MGRMMAASHIEPTLRGFLLSVVGLFLKALLLISVASMVGIATTSFVAVLGAAGLAVGMALQGSLANFAGGVLILLFSPFKVGDSITAGGSSGTVTSIEMFRTVLLDANNEIIYVPNGTLSNNIVVNSSESDRLLGSVSLLMDYNDDMDKARALLLGLLAQDEKVLKDPAASVSFLPKPANIQITLGFWSAPGDVSSLVAKYSEESIKVLQREGYRLGVTARPAA
;
A
#
# COMPACT_ATOMS: atom_id res chain seq x y z
N MET A 1 -37.52 9.98 -2.37
CA MET A 1 -36.13 9.95 -2.85
C MET A 1 -35.56 11.33 -3.14
N GLY A 2 -36.22 12.24 -3.88
CA GLY A 2 -35.65 13.54 -4.22
C GLY A 2 -35.29 14.47 -3.02
N ARG A 3 -35.98 14.38 -1.90
CA ARG A 3 -35.68 15.21 -0.68
C ARG A 3 -34.47 14.73 0.12
N MET A 4 -34.18 13.44 0.13
CA MET A 4 -33.00 12.89 0.86
C MET A 4 -31.68 13.19 0.11
N MET A 5 -31.73 13.29 -1.21
CA MET A 5 -30.55 13.62 -2.04
C MET A 5 -30.23 15.13 -2.07
N ALA A 6 -31.12 15.99 -1.59
CA ALA A 6 -30.89 17.43 -1.55
C ALA A 6 -29.92 17.86 -0.43
N ALA A 7 -29.68 17.00 0.56
CA ALA A 7 -28.74 17.24 1.68
C ALA A 7 -27.33 16.71 1.43
N SER A 8 -27.08 16.01 0.30
CA SER A 8 -25.75 15.48 -0.05
C SER A 8 -25.06 16.43 -1.05
N HIS A 9 -23.75 16.57 -0.93
CA HIS A 9 -22.88 17.37 -1.83
C HIS A 9 -22.73 16.71 -3.23
N ILE A 10 -23.80 16.03 -3.73
CA ILE A 10 -23.80 15.39 -5.05
C ILE A 10 -23.98 16.49 -6.10
N GLU A 11 -23.06 16.50 -7.07
CA GLU A 11 -23.12 17.44 -8.18
C GLU A 11 -24.48 17.35 -8.90
N PRO A 12 -25.11 18.50 -9.25
CA PRO A 12 -26.45 18.57 -9.85
C PRO A 12 -26.59 17.71 -11.12
N THR A 13 -25.54 17.65 -11.95
CA THR A 13 -25.48 16.89 -13.19
C THR A 13 -25.60 15.39 -12.92
N LEU A 14 -24.81 14.88 -11.95
CA LEU A 14 -24.83 13.46 -11.55
C LEU A 14 -26.21 13.07 -10.98
N ARG A 15 -26.80 13.95 -10.15
CA ARG A 15 -28.14 13.75 -9.61
C ARG A 15 -29.20 13.65 -10.74
N GLY A 16 -29.15 14.57 -11.73
CA GLY A 16 -30.06 14.53 -12.88
C GLY A 16 -29.94 13.24 -13.68
N PHE A 17 -28.70 12.82 -13.94
CA PHE A 17 -28.42 11.56 -14.63
C PHE A 17 -28.98 10.34 -13.88
N LEU A 18 -28.67 10.20 -12.59
CA LEU A 18 -29.17 9.09 -11.76
C LEU A 18 -30.70 9.01 -11.70
N LEU A 19 -31.36 10.16 -11.52
CA LEU A 19 -32.82 10.24 -11.51
C LEU A 19 -33.43 9.83 -12.86
N SER A 20 -32.78 10.21 -13.96
CA SER A 20 -33.23 9.83 -15.31
C SER A 20 -33.10 8.34 -15.58
N VAL A 21 -31.95 7.74 -15.19
CA VAL A 21 -31.71 6.28 -15.36
C VAL A 21 -32.69 5.46 -14.50
N VAL A 22 -32.81 5.81 -13.20
CA VAL A 22 -33.73 5.12 -12.29
C VAL A 22 -35.20 5.32 -12.76
N GLY A 23 -35.53 6.55 -13.19
CA GLY A 23 -36.87 6.83 -13.72
C GLY A 23 -37.23 6.05 -14.98
N LEU A 24 -36.27 5.90 -15.93
CA LEU A 24 -36.43 5.08 -17.11
C LEU A 24 -36.67 3.60 -16.76
N PHE A 25 -35.85 3.06 -15.85
CA PHE A 25 -35.96 1.69 -15.40
C PHE A 25 -37.31 1.40 -14.72
N LEU A 26 -37.75 2.28 -13.80
CA LEU A 26 -39.05 2.15 -13.15
C LEU A 26 -40.22 2.24 -14.12
N LYS A 27 -40.16 3.14 -15.12
CA LYS A 27 -41.20 3.23 -16.18
C LYS A 27 -41.25 1.95 -17.01
N ALA A 28 -40.09 1.39 -17.38
CA ALA A 28 -40.02 0.12 -18.10
C ALA A 28 -40.69 -1.03 -17.32
N LEU A 29 -40.38 -1.18 -16.05
CA LEU A 29 -40.97 -2.16 -15.16
C LEU A 29 -42.48 -1.96 -15.01
N LEU A 30 -42.94 -0.72 -14.85
CA LEU A 30 -44.36 -0.39 -14.76
C LEU A 30 -45.10 -0.77 -16.05
N LEU A 31 -44.56 -0.42 -17.21
CA LEU A 31 -45.18 -0.76 -18.51
C LEU A 31 -45.28 -2.27 -18.70
N ILE A 32 -44.25 -3.01 -18.38
CA ILE A 32 -44.28 -4.50 -18.46
C ILE A 32 -45.30 -5.08 -17.49
N SER A 33 -45.41 -4.56 -16.27
CA SER A 33 -46.39 -4.99 -15.28
C SER A 33 -47.82 -4.76 -15.77
N VAL A 34 -48.09 -3.55 -16.29
CA VAL A 34 -49.43 -3.22 -16.86
C VAL A 34 -49.74 -4.09 -18.08
N ALA A 35 -48.78 -4.28 -18.99
CA ALA A 35 -48.98 -5.16 -20.17
C ALA A 35 -49.33 -6.60 -19.77
N SER A 36 -48.68 -7.13 -18.76
CA SER A 36 -48.95 -8.46 -18.18
C SER A 36 -50.40 -8.55 -17.63
N MET A 37 -50.88 -7.49 -16.95
CA MET A 37 -52.25 -7.47 -16.40
C MET A 37 -53.34 -7.46 -17.50
N VAL A 38 -53.02 -6.93 -18.66
CA VAL A 38 -53.94 -6.89 -19.85
C VAL A 38 -53.81 -8.17 -20.66
N GLY A 39 -53.01 -9.16 -20.26
CA GLY A 39 -52.86 -10.43 -20.93
C GLY A 39 -51.83 -10.46 -22.08
N ILE A 40 -51.00 -9.42 -22.20
CA ILE A 40 -49.94 -9.38 -23.23
C ILE A 40 -48.77 -10.25 -22.70
N ALA A 41 -48.24 -11.12 -23.58
CA ALA A 41 -47.08 -11.95 -23.24
C ALA A 41 -45.82 -11.07 -23.02
N THR A 42 -45.34 -10.96 -21.79
CA THR A 42 -44.21 -10.09 -21.40
C THR A 42 -42.86 -10.81 -21.32
N THR A 43 -42.83 -12.14 -21.52
CA THR A 43 -41.63 -12.97 -21.38
C THR A 43 -40.42 -12.46 -22.18
N SER A 44 -40.65 -12.06 -23.43
CA SER A 44 -39.58 -11.53 -24.30
C SER A 44 -39.04 -10.21 -23.79
N PHE A 45 -39.88 -9.33 -23.26
CA PHE A 45 -39.41 -8.06 -22.66
C PHE A 45 -38.62 -8.28 -21.38
N VAL A 46 -39.05 -9.22 -20.53
CA VAL A 46 -38.29 -9.58 -19.32
C VAL A 46 -36.94 -10.19 -19.70
N ALA A 47 -36.87 -11.04 -20.74
CA ALA A 47 -35.61 -11.61 -21.20
C ALA A 47 -34.64 -10.52 -21.71
N VAL A 48 -35.13 -9.55 -22.50
CA VAL A 48 -34.33 -8.42 -22.99
C VAL A 48 -33.85 -7.54 -21.85
N LEU A 49 -34.70 -7.23 -20.88
CA LEU A 49 -34.30 -6.47 -19.68
C LEU A 49 -33.26 -7.23 -18.83
N GLY A 50 -33.39 -8.54 -18.68
CA GLY A 50 -32.42 -9.38 -18.01
C GLY A 50 -31.06 -9.37 -18.71
N ALA A 51 -31.05 -9.50 -20.04
CA ALA A 51 -29.81 -9.41 -20.82
C ALA A 51 -29.17 -8.02 -20.74
N ALA A 52 -29.98 -6.95 -20.82
CA ALA A 52 -29.47 -5.59 -20.62
C ALA A 52 -28.92 -5.36 -19.20
N GLY A 53 -29.59 -5.87 -18.17
CA GLY A 53 -29.13 -5.82 -16.80
C GLY A 53 -27.80 -6.56 -16.58
N LEU A 54 -27.64 -7.73 -17.20
CA LEU A 54 -26.38 -8.47 -17.19
C LEU A 54 -25.25 -7.68 -17.87
N ALA A 55 -25.52 -7.08 -19.03
CA ALA A 55 -24.55 -6.26 -19.77
C ALA A 55 -24.09 -5.06 -18.92
N VAL A 56 -25.02 -4.35 -18.26
CA VAL A 56 -24.70 -3.24 -17.35
C VAL A 56 -23.92 -3.74 -16.13
N GLY A 57 -24.31 -4.88 -15.54
CA GLY A 57 -23.60 -5.49 -14.42
C GLY A 57 -22.15 -5.83 -14.77
N MET A 58 -21.91 -6.41 -15.95
CA MET A 58 -20.56 -6.68 -16.44
C MET A 58 -19.76 -5.39 -16.70
N ALA A 59 -20.40 -4.36 -17.25
CA ALA A 59 -19.75 -3.06 -17.46
C ALA A 59 -19.34 -2.37 -16.14
N LEU A 60 -20.09 -2.57 -15.07
CA LEU A 60 -19.83 -1.99 -13.73
C LEU A 60 -19.05 -2.91 -12.80
N GLN A 61 -18.66 -4.10 -13.24
CA GLN A 61 -17.99 -5.12 -12.41
C GLN A 61 -16.76 -4.58 -11.68
N GLY A 62 -15.91 -3.81 -12.37
CA GLY A 62 -14.70 -3.23 -11.77
C GLY A 62 -15.02 -2.21 -10.66
N SER A 63 -16.05 -1.38 -10.87
CA SER A 63 -16.48 -0.42 -9.85
C SER A 63 -17.07 -1.11 -8.63
N LEU A 64 -17.88 -2.15 -8.85
CA LEU A 64 -18.47 -2.94 -7.78
C LEU A 64 -17.41 -3.71 -6.99
N ALA A 65 -16.38 -4.24 -7.66
CA ALA A 65 -15.24 -4.89 -7.02
C ALA A 65 -14.46 -3.90 -6.13
N ASN A 66 -14.25 -2.67 -6.59
CA ASN A 66 -13.60 -1.64 -5.80
C ASN A 66 -14.45 -1.22 -4.58
N PHE A 67 -15.74 -1.08 -4.74
CA PHE A 67 -16.65 -0.80 -3.64
C PHE A 67 -16.62 -1.92 -2.59
N ALA A 68 -16.76 -3.17 -3.02
CA ALA A 68 -16.68 -4.34 -2.14
C ALA A 68 -15.31 -4.40 -1.44
N GLY A 69 -14.20 -4.15 -2.16
CA GLY A 69 -12.86 -4.05 -1.60
C GLY A 69 -12.75 -2.99 -0.50
N GLY A 70 -13.34 -1.81 -0.71
CA GLY A 70 -13.38 -0.76 0.31
C GLY A 70 -14.13 -1.18 1.56
N VAL A 71 -15.29 -1.83 1.40
CA VAL A 71 -16.05 -2.38 2.54
C VAL A 71 -15.25 -3.45 3.29
N LEU A 72 -14.56 -4.35 2.58
CA LEU A 72 -13.72 -5.39 3.20
C LEU A 72 -12.53 -4.78 3.97
N ILE A 73 -11.87 -3.77 3.39
CA ILE A 73 -10.76 -3.07 4.05
C ILE A 73 -11.25 -2.41 5.35
N LEU A 74 -12.39 -1.74 5.34
CA LEU A 74 -12.95 -1.10 6.54
C LEU A 74 -13.44 -2.12 7.59
N LEU A 75 -13.97 -3.27 7.16
CA LEU A 75 -14.47 -4.30 8.05
C LEU A 75 -13.36 -5.07 8.74
N PHE A 76 -12.36 -5.51 7.98
CA PHE A 76 -11.24 -6.33 8.49
C PHE A 76 -10.04 -5.51 8.93
N SER A 77 -9.95 -4.24 8.50
CA SER A 77 -8.90 -3.29 8.86
C SER A 77 -7.48 -3.86 8.75
N PRO A 78 -7.06 -4.44 7.60
CA PRO A 78 -5.69 -4.93 7.43
C PRO A 78 -4.66 -3.81 7.49
N PHE A 79 -5.08 -2.59 7.35
CA PHE A 79 -4.34 -1.36 7.58
C PHE A 79 -5.30 -0.22 7.91
N LYS A 80 -4.80 0.84 8.52
CA LYS A 80 -5.56 2.03 8.95
C LYS A 80 -4.97 3.30 8.34
N VAL A 81 -5.73 4.38 8.42
CA VAL A 81 -5.20 5.72 8.10
C VAL A 81 -4.03 6.02 9.04
N GLY A 82 -2.90 6.43 8.48
CA GLY A 82 -1.63 6.63 9.17
C GLY A 82 -0.64 5.49 9.02
N ASP A 83 -1.06 4.29 8.60
CA ASP A 83 -0.14 3.17 8.39
C ASP A 83 0.69 3.36 7.11
N SER A 84 1.93 2.90 7.15
CA SER A 84 2.80 2.76 5.99
C SER A 84 2.62 1.38 5.38
N ILE A 85 2.16 1.33 4.13
CA ILE A 85 1.89 0.07 3.43
C ILE A 85 2.62 0.00 2.10
N THR A 86 2.89 -1.23 1.67
CA THR A 86 3.33 -1.53 0.31
C THR A 86 2.35 -2.51 -0.32
N ALA A 87 1.75 -2.14 -1.43
CA ALA A 87 0.78 -2.98 -2.15
C ALA A 87 0.70 -2.61 -3.63
N GLY A 88 0.55 -3.61 -4.50
CA GLY A 88 0.39 -3.39 -5.94
C GLY A 88 1.55 -2.64 -6.62
N GLY A 89 2.78 -2.75 -6.08
CA GLY A 89 3.96 -2.05 -6.58
C GLY A 89 4.10 -0.59 -6.10
N SER A 90 3.18 -0.12 -5.25
CA SER A 90 3.22 1.23 -4.66
C SER A 90 3.47 1.13 -3.17
N SER A 91 4.20 2.11 -2.61
CA SER A 91 4.47 2.23 -1.18
C SER A 91 4.13 3.64 -0.71
N GLY A 92 3.57 3.77 0.48
CA GLY A 92 3.26 5.08 1.06
C GLY A 92 2.46 4.98 2.35
N THR A 93 2.25 6.14 2.97
CA THR A 93 1.40 6.27 4.16
C THR A 93 -0.05 6.46 3.74
N VAL A 94 -0.96 5.69 4.33
CA VAL A 94 -2.40 5.79 4.07
C VAL A 94 -2.92 7.12 4.61
N THR A 95 -3.40 8.00 3.72
CA THR A 95 -3.97 9.30 4.10
C THR A 95 -5.49 9.25 4.21
N SER A 96 -6.16 8.48 3.35
CA SER A 96 -7.59 8.23 3.43
C SER A 96 -7.98 6.91 2.78
N ILE A 97 -9.10 6.33 3.26
CA ILE A 97 -9.75 5.17 2.65
C ILE A 97 -11.11 5.66 2.16
N GLU A 98 -11.27 5.73 0.82
CA GLU A 98 -12.49 6.21 0.17
C GLU A 98 -13.32 5.01 -0.32
N MET A 99 -14.51 5.28 -0.82
CA MET A 99 -15.47 4.25 -1.27
C MET A 99 -14.90 3.28 -2.31
N PHE A 100 -14.09 3.78 -3.27
CA PHE A 100 -13.58 2.99 -4.40
C PHE A 100 -12.06 2.88 -4.44
N ARG A 101 -11.36 3.71 -3.67
CA ARG A 101 -9.90 3.81 -3.68
C ARG A 101 -9.36 4.16 -2.29
N THR A 102 -8.14 3.79 -2.04
CA THR A 102 -7.34 4.25 -0.90
C THR A 102 -6.29 5.22 -1.41
N VAL A 103 -6.03 6.29 -0.66
CA VAL A 103 -5.06 7.33 -1.00
C VAL A 103 -3.81 7.13 -0.16
N LEU A 104 -2.68 7.05 -0.82
CA LEU A 104 -1.36 6.96 -0.18
C LEU A 104 -0.56 8.21 -0.47
N LEU A 105 0.29 8.60 0.47
CA LEU A 105 1.32 9.61 0.33
C LEU A 105 2.69 8.91 0.33
N ASP A 106 3.45 9.03 -0.74
CA ASP A 106 4.76 8.40 -0.84
C ASP A 106 5.88 9.23 -0.17
N ALA A 107 7.11 8.71 -0.21
CA ALA A 107 8.30 9.39 0.35
C ALA A 107 8.68 10.68 -0.39
N ASN A 108 8.23 10.86 -1.64
CA ASN A 108 8.46 12.06 -2.45
C ASN A 108 7.35 13.10 -2.28
N ASN A 109 6.40 12.85 -1.36
CA ASN A 109 5.20 13.66 -1.15
C ASN A 109 4.23 13.62 -2.35
N GLU A 110 4.25 12.52 -3.13
CA GLU A 110 3.32 12.28 -4.23
C GLU A 110 2.07 11.54 -3.72
N ILE A 111 0.91 11.92 -4.26
CA ILE A 111 -0.36 11.28 -3.91
C ILE A 111 -0.63 10.13 -4.87
N ILE A 112 -0.75 8.93 -4.33
CA ILE A 112 -1.02 7.70 -5.08
C ILE A 112 -2.45 7.25 -4.79
N TYR A 113 -3.25 7.09 -5.84
CA TYR A 113 -4.61 6.56 -5.75
C TYR A 113 -4.61 5.08 -6.11
N VAL A 114 -4.84 4.21 -5.13
CA VAL A 114 -4.88 2.76 -5.33
C VAL A 114 -6.33 2.27 -5.28
N PRO A 115 -6.85 1.59 -6.33
CA PRO A 115 -8.19 1.02 -6.29
C PRO A 115 -8.33 0.00 -5.15
N ASN A 116 -9.42 0.07 -4.38
CA ASN A 116 -9.63 -0.81 -3.22
C ASN A 116 -9.68 -2.30 -3.61
N GLY A 117 -10.20 -2.63 -4.79
CA GLY A 117 -10.20 -4.00 -5.31
C GLY A 117 -8.79 -4.55 -5.52
N THR A 118 -7.82 -3.69 -5.86
CA THR A 118 -6.42 -4.09 -5.94
C THR A 118 -5.87 -4.42 -4.55
N LEU A 119 -6.14 -3.58 -3.55
CA LEU A 119 -5.67 -3.78 -2.18
C LEU A 119 -6.30 -4.99 -1.50
N SER A 120 -7.60 -5.23 -1.72
CA SER A 120 -8.32 -6.36 -1.10
C SER A 120 -7.97 -7.72 -1.71
N ASN A 121 -7.48 -7.76 -2.97
CA ASN A 121 -7.21 -9.00 -3.69
C ASN A 121 -5.71 -9.32 -3.86
N ASN A 122 -4.82 -8.44 -3.38
CA ASN A 122 -3.37 -8.64 -3.48
C ASN A 122 -2.72 -8.65 -2.10
N ILE A 123 -1.44 -9.01 -2.09
CA ILE A 123 -0.61 -8.95 -0.89
C ILE A 123 -0.44 -7.49 -0.49
N VAL A 124 -0.74 -7.18 0.76
CA VAL A 124 -0.46 -5.90 1.40
C VAL A 124 0.57 -6.14 2.50
N VAL A 125 1.67 -5.43 2.45
CA VAL A 125 2.67 -5.40 3.51
C VAL A 125 2.42 -4.16 4.34
N ASN A 126 1.98 -4.34 5.59
CA ASN A 126 1.80 -3.25 6.56
C ASN A 126 3.04 -3.16 7.44
N SER A 127 3.82 -2.10 7.27
CA SER A 127 5.05 -1.87 8.04
C SER A 127 4.80 -1.18 9.38
N SER A 128 3.57 -0.68 9.62
CA SER A 128 3.24 0.04 10.86
C SER A 128 2.60 -0.85 11.93
N GLU A 129 2.07 -2.02 11.54
CA GLU A 129 1.38 -2.92 12.47
C GLU A 129 2.35 -3.70 13.38
N SER A 130 3.60 -3.86 12.94
CA SER A 130 4.63 -4.53 13.73
C SER A 130 5.20 -3.60 14.79
N ASP A 131 5.44 -4.11 16.00
CA ASP A 131 6.07 -3.34 17.08
C ASP A 131 7.53 -2.95 16.76
N ARG A 132 8.15 -3.65 15.80
CA ARG A 132 9.55 -3.45 15.42
C ARG A 132 9.79 -3.83 13.96
N LEU A 133 10.69 -3.11 13.32
CA LEU A 133 11.18 -3.41 11.97
C LEU A 133 12.68 -3.58 11.94
N LEU A 134 13.15 -4.40 11.01
CA LEU A 134 14.58 -4.58 10.73
C LEU A 134 15.07 -3.49 9.79
N GLY A 135 15.90 -2.58 10.31
CA GLY A 135 16.72 -1.68 9.50
C GLY A 135 18.00 -2.37 9.06
N SER A 136 18.47 -2.08 7.86
CA SER A 136 19.74 -2.63 7.38
C SER A 136 20.55 -1.61 6.59
N VAL A 137 21.86 -1.62 6.79
CA VAL A 137 22.83 -0.83 6.04
C VAL A 137 23.87 -1.77 5.44
N SER A 138 24.14 -1.68 4.15
CA SER A 138 25.12 -2.52 3.48
C SER A 138 26.26 -1.68 2.91
N LEU A 139 27.49 -2.11 3.17
CA LEU A 139 28.73 -1.49 2.70
C LEU A 139 29.59 -2.56 2.01
N LEU A 140 30.56 -2.13 1.20
CA LEU A 140 31.58 -3.01 0.63
C LEU A 140 32.93 -2.71 1.27
N MET A 141 33.64 -3.74 1.68
CA MET A 141 35.02 -3.67 2.19
C MET A 141 35.98 -4.54 1.38
N ASP A 142 37.28 -4.29 1.50
CA ASP A 142 38.29 -5.11 0.86
C ASP A 142 38.45 -6.47 1.57
N TYR A 143 38.90 -7.50 0.84
CA TYR A 143 39.17 -8.83 1.40
C TYR A 143 40.32 -8.84 2.41
N ASN A 144 41.23 -7.88 2.33
CA ASN A 144 42.38 -7.78 3.22
C ASN A 144 42.05 -7.06 4.53
N ASP A 145 40.83 -6.50 4.66
CA ASP A 145 40.39 -5.79 5.85
C ASP A 145 40.00 -6.77 6.98
N ASP A 146 40.20 -6.33 8.23
CA ASP A 146 39.89 -7.11 9.44
C ASP A 146 38.37 -7.12 9.70
N MET A 147 37.72 -8.25 9.39
CA MET A 147 36.28 -8.44 9.56
C MET A 147 35.84 -8.43 11.03
N ASP A 148 36.64 -8.95 11.95
CA ASP A 148 36.26 -9.03 13.37
C ASP A 148 36.35 -7.67 14.02
N LYS A 149 37.37 -6.88 13.69
CA LYS A 149 37.48 -5.49 14.10
C LYS A 149 36.33 -4.65 13.52
N ALA A 150 35.99 -4.81 12.25
CA ALA A 150 34.86 -4.11 11.61
C ALA A 150 33.53 -4.45 12.31
N ARG A 151 33.31 -5.72 12.63
CA ARG A 151 32.12 -6.17 13.39
C ARG A 151 32.04 -5.50 14.75
N ALA A 152 33.13 -5.50 15.50
CA ALA A 152 33.17 -4.90 16.85
C ALA A 152 32.86 -3.40 16.83
N LEU A 153 33.44 -2.68 15.86
CA LEU A 153 33.21 -1.24 15.68
C LEU A 153 31.73 -0.93 15.35
N LEU A 154 31.14 -1.67 14.41
CA LEU A 154 29.75 -1.46 13.98
C LEU A 154 28.75 -1.85 15.05
N LEU A 155 28.97 -2.95 15.78
CA LEU A 155 28.12 -3.30 16.92
C LEU A 155 28.25 -2.30 18.07
N GLY A 156 29.47 -1.79 18.32
CA GLY A 156 29.71 -0.74 19.31
C GLY A 156 28.99 0.57 18.99
N LEU A 157 28.89 0.91 17.69
CA LEU A 157 28.14 2.07 17.22
C LEU A 157 26.64 1.95 17.53
N LEU A 158 26.03 0.78 17.29
CA LEU A 158 24.62 0.52 17.56
C LEU A 158 24.27 0.45 19.03
N ALA A 159 25.19 -0.07 19.86
CA ALA A 159 24.95 -0.30 21.28
C ALA A 159 24.70 0.99 22.09
N GLN A 160 25.12 2.14 21.54
CA GLN A 160 25.00 3.45 22.20
C GLN A 160 23.68 4.16 21.92
N ASP A 161 22.88 3.67 20.99
CA ASP A 161 21.64 4.32 20.57
C ASP A 161 20.43 3.67 21.26
N GLU A 162 19.69 4.46 22.03
CA GLU A 162 18.50 4.01 22.75
C GLU A 162 17.33 3.61 21.82
N LYS A 163 17.33 4.10 20.57
CA LYS A 163 16.32 3.75 19.56
C LYS A 163 16.56 2.38 18.94
N VAL A 164 17.75 1.83 19.09
CA VAL A 164 18.08 0.48 18.65
C VAL A 164 17.68 -0.51 19.73
N LEU A 165 16.77 -1.42 19.38
CA LEU A 165 16.30 -2.44 20.30
C LEU A 165 17.42 -3.45 20.62
N LYS A 166 17.48 -3.86 21.89
CA LYS A 166 18.47 -4.85 22.37
C LYS A 166 18.02 -6.28 22.14
N ASP A 167 16.73 -6.49 21.98
CA ASP A 167 16.10 -7.78 21.67
C ASP A 167 15.06 -7.61 20.54
N PRO A 168 15.29 -8.23 19.38
CA PRO A 168 16.46 -9.03 19.00
C PRO A 168 17.74 -8.19 18.89
N ALA A 169 18.88 -8.80 19.19
CA ALA A 169 20.17 -8.14 19.12
C ALA A 169 20.52 -7.70 17.69
N ALA A 170 21.24 -6.59 17.59
CA ALA A 170 21.82 -6.14 16.33
C ALA A 170 22.82 -7.17 15.79
N SER A 171 22.96 -7.23 14.48
CA SER A 171 23.83 -8.21 13.82
C SER A 171 24.71 -7.55 12.76
N VAL A 172 25.90 -8.12 12.56
CA VAL A 172 26.78 -7.79 11.44
C VAL A 172 27.08 -9.07 10.68
N SER A 173 26.71 -9.12 9.43
CA SER A 173 26.93 -10.25 8.54
C SER A 173 27.87 -9.88 7.39
N PHE A 174 28.63 -10.85 6.91
CA PHE A 174 29.56 -10.72 5.79
C PHE A 174 29.16 -11.66 4.68
N LEU A 175 29.05 -11.13 3.47
CA LEU A 175 28.74 -11.88 2.26
C LEU A 175 29.88 -11.67 1.24
N PRO A 176 30.67 -12.72 0.93
CA PRO A 176 31.69 -12.64 -0.11
C PRO A 176 31.07 -12.29 -1.47
N LYS A 177 31.70 -11.37 -2.19
CA LYS A 177 31.39 -10.98 -3.58
C LYS A 177 32.67 -11.16 -4.42
N PRO A 178 32.60 -11.22 -5.75
CA PRO A 178 33.78 -11.50 -6.57
C PRO A 178 35.00 -10.59 -6.36
N ALA A 179 34.80 -9.31 -6.01
CA ALA A 179 35.87 -8.34 -5.84
C ALA A 179 35.97 -7.74 -4.43
N ASN A 180 35.01 -8.03 -3.54
CA ASN A 180 34.94 -7.40 -2.21
C ASN A 180 34.05 -8.24 -1.28
N ILE A 181 33.96 -7.82 -0.03
CA ILE A 181 33.06 -8.38 0.97
C ILE A 181 31.94 -7.37 1.22
N GLN A 182 30.69 -7.80 1.09
CA GLN A 182 29.56 -6.99 1.53
C GLN A 182 29.37 -7.20 3.05
N ILE A 183 29.50 -6.11 3.80
CA ILE A 183 29.08 -6.03 5.21
C ILE A 183 27.63 -5.59 5.23
N THR A 184 26.78 -6.27 5.98
CA THR A 184 25.42 -5.82 6.27
C THR A 184 25.25 -5.69 7.76
N LEU A 185 24.98 -4.47 8.20
CA LEU A 185 24.62 -4.09 9.55
C LEU A 185 23.10 -4.16 9.69
N GLY A 186 22.59 -5.03 10.55
CA GLY A 186 21.17 -5.20 10.82
C GLY A 186 20.84 -4.77 12.25
N PHE A 187 19.76 -3.99 12.40
CA PHE A 187 19.30 -3.52 13.71
C PHE A 187 17.78 -3.44 13.74
N TRP A 188 17.19 -3.62 14.90
CA TRP A 188 15.76 -3.53 15.12
C TRP A 188 15.41 -2.21 15.82
N SER A 189 14.34 -1.57 15.38
CA SER A 189 13.81 -0.35 15.98
C SER A 189 12.29 -0.22 15.77
N ALA A 190 11.68 0.76 16.41
CA ALA A 190 10.29 1.10 16.17
C ALA A 190 10.09 1.52 14.68
N PRO A 191 8.95 1.20 14.05
CA PRO A 191 8.69 1.48 12.64
C PRO A 191 8.96 2.92 12.22
N GLY A 192 8.57 3.90 13.04
CA GLY A 192 8.76 5.32 12.75
C GLY A 192 10.22 5.79 12.79
N ASP A 193 11.13 5.03 13.41
CA ASP A 193 12.55 5.39 13.56
C ASP A 193 13.44 4.74 12.50
N VAL A 194 13.03 3.63 11.87
CA VAL A 194 13.86 2.84 10.95
C VAL A 194 14.51 3.69 9.86
N SER A 195 13.73 4.50 9.15
CA SER A 195 14.24 5.30 8.02
C SER A 195 15.31 6.30 8.45
N SER A 196 15.07 6.97 9.58
CA SER A 196 16.03 7.94 10.15
C SER A 196 17.30 7.25 10.64
N LEU A 197 17.19 6.08 11.26
CA LEU A 197 18.33 5.29 11.72
C LEU A 197 19.13 4.70 10.56
N VAL A 198 18.48 4.22 9.51
CA VAL A 198 19.16 3.76 8.29
C VAL A 198 19.98 4.88 7.66
N ALA A 199 19.41 6.10 7.53
CA ALA A 199 20.15 7.25 7.03
C ALA A 199 21.34 7.60 7.94
N LYS A 200 21.14 7.68 9.26
CA LYS A 200 22.18 7.94 10.26
C LYS A 200 23.32 6.91 10.16
N TYR A 201 22.99 5.63 10.22
CA TYR A 201 24.00 4.57 10.21
C TYR A 201 24.65 4.34 8.86
N SER A 202 24.02 4.71 7.75
CA SER A 202 24.68 4.74 6.46
C SER A 202 25.86 5.70 6.45
N GLU A 203 25.74 6.86 7.09
CA GLU A 203 26.79 7.84 7.20
C GLU A 203 27.81 7.48 8.29
N GLU A 204 27.36 7.16 9.50
CA GLU A 204 28.20 6.90 10.64
C GLU A 204 29.06 5.64 10.47
N SER A 205 28.52 4.57 9.89
CA SER A 205 29.28 3.34 9.60
C SER A 205 30.45 3.61 8.65
N ILE A 206 30.25 4.43 7.63
CA ILE A 206 31.32 4.84 6.70
C ILE A 206 32.41 5.62 7.47
N LYS A 207 32.00 6.62 8.27
CA LYS A 207 32.94 7.45 9.02
C LYS A 207 33.77 6.64 10.01
N VAL A 208 33.14 5.74 10.74
CA VAL A 208 33.83 4.90 11.74
C VAL A 208 34.83 3.97 11.08
N LEU A 209 34.44 3.29 10.02
CA LEU A 209 35.33 2.37 9.31
C LEU A 209 36.49 3.12 8.61
N GLN A 210 36.22 4.26 7.96
CA GLN A 210 37.27 5.07 7.33
C GLN A 210 38.32 5.61 8.30
N ARG A 211 37.91 6.01 9.51
CA ARG A 211 38.85 6.45 10.57
C ARG A 211 39.82 5.35 10.99
N GLU A 212 39.39 4.11 10.91
CA GLU A 212 40.20 2.93 11.22
C GLU A 212 40.98 2.38 10.00
N GLY A 213 40.96 3.11 8.88
CA GLY A 213 41.75 2.79 7.69
C GLY A 213 41.09 1.86 6.68
N TYR A 214 39.80 1.50 6.85
CA TYR A 214 39.07 0.66 5.90
C TYR A 214 38.82 1.38 4.59
N ARG A 215 39.01 0.67 3.46
CA ARG A 215 38.69 1.15 2.14
C ARG A 215 37.30 0.64 1.72
N LEU A 216 36.32 1.53 1.75
CA LEU A 216 34.94 1.19 1.45
C LEU A 216 34.60 1.45 -0.04
N GLY A 217 34.07 0.44 -0.70
CA GLY A 217 33.46 0.60 -2.02
C GLY A 217 31.97 0.96 -1.87
N VAL A 218 31.45 1.80 -2.77
CA VAL A 218 30.03 2.15 -2.80
C VAL A 218 29.29 1.09 -3.63
N THR A 219 28.31 0.37 -3.04
CA THR A 219 27.29 -0.34 -3.82
C THR A 219 26.26 0.67 -4.28
N ALA A 220 26.27 1.03 -5.57
CA ALA A 220 25.09 1.61 -6.17
C ALA A 220 24.00 0.52 -6.16
N ARG A 221 22.97 0.69 -5.31
CA ARG A 221 21.76 -0.12 -5.40
C ARG A 221 20.97 0.41 -6.60
N PRO A 222 20.68 -0.41 -7.62
CA PRO A 222 19.70 0.00 -8.62
C PRO A 222 18.38 0.24 -7.89
N ALA A 223 17.74 1.38 -8.15
CA ALA A 223 16.40 1.66 -7.70
C ALA A 223 15.47 0.53 -8.18
N ALA A 224 14.73 -0.08 -7.26
CA ALA A 224 13.68 -1.02 -7.56
C ALA A 224 12.38 -0.26 -7.83
#